data_ad097a11927abc1f85f68097bb796790
#
_entry.id   ad097a11927abc1f85f68097bb796790
#
_cell.length_a   1.000
_cell.length_b   1.000
_cell.length_c   1.000
_cell.angle_alpha   90.00
_cell.angle_beta   90.00
_cell.angle_gamma   90.00
#
_symmetry.space_group_name_H-M   'P 1'
#
loop_
_entity.id
_entity.type
_entity.pdbx_description
1 polymer ?
#
loop_
_entity_poly.entity_id
_entity_poly.type
_entity_poly.pdbx_seq_one_letter_code
_entity_poly.pdbx_strand_id
1 'polypeptide(L)'
;GGSVEEFVALMNNRAKELGMKDTNFVNTNGLPVDNHYTSAYDIALMSKELLTHKKISKYLTTWMDEVVVGKKQAKIGISNTNKLVKHYEGATGVKTGFTQQAKYCLSASAIRNNTHLIAVTLCAETSPIRFKDATSLLNYGFANYESVKICGANEKVATVKFEKGEKENIDLVAKNDLSVLIKKGDKKDFKKKVEIKQDLKLPIKKNTELGVVKVYRGEELVGETKIINNEDINKASYLQMLRR
;
A
#
# COMPACT_ATOMS: atom_id res chain seq x y z
N GLY A 1 18.23 -13.64 3.31
CA GLY A 1 18.01 -15.01 2.99
C GLY A 1 19.27 -15.76 2.92
N GLY A 2 20.28 -15.97 3.36
CA GLY A 2 21.41 -16.87 3.35
C GLY A 2 22.00 -17.21 1.96
N SER A 3 21.17 -17.76 1.08
CA SER A 3 21.55 -18.09 -0.30
C SER A 3 20.62 -17.46 -1.32
N VAL A 4 20.97 -17.57 -2.61
CA VAL A 4 20.11 -17.12 -3.72
C VAL A 4 18.82 -17.94 -3.75
N GLU A 5 18.93 -19.25 -3.57
CA GLU A 5 17.82 -20.20 -3.58
C GLU A 5 16.83 -19.91 -2.45
N GLU A 6 17.33 -19.69 -1.23
CA GLU A 6 16.50 -19.31 -0.09
C GLU A 6 15.79 -17.96 -0.32
N PHE A 7 16.50 -16.99 -0.90
CA PHE A 7 15.88 -15.69 -1.18
C PHE A 7 14.81 -15.80 -2.27
N VAL A 8 15.03 -16.60 -3.33
CA VAL A 8 14.02 -16.89 -4.36
C VAL A 8 12.81 -17.61 -3.75
N ALA A 9 13.02 -18.53 -2.82
CA ALA A 9 11.92 -19.17 -2.09
C ALA A 9 11.10 -18.15 -1.29
N LEU A 10 11.77 -17.20 -0.61
CA LEU A 10 11.08 -16.11 0.08
C LEU A 10 10.28 -15.20 -0.89
N MET A 11 10.85 -14.87 -2.06
CA MET A 11 10.14 -14.10 -3.10
C MET A 11 8.88 -14.81 -3.56
N ASN A 12 8.95 -16.12 -3.85
CA ASN A 12 7.80 -16.90 -4.28
C ASN A 12 6.75 -17.08 -3.18
N ASN A 13 7.16 -17.26 -1.92
CA ASN A 13 6.25 -17.31 -0.78
C ASN A 13 5.51 -15.97 -0.63
N ARG A 14 6.24 -14.85 -0.75
CA ARG A 14 5.63 -13.52 -0.68
C ARG A 14 4.66 -13.27 -1.83
N ALA A 15 5.00 -13.71 -3.05
CA ALA A 15 4.10 -13.64 -4.19
C ALA A 15 2.77 -14.37 -3.92
N LYS A 16 2.83 -15.58 -3.36
CA LYS A 16 1.63 -16.34 -2.97
C LYS A 16 0.80 -15.61 -1.92
N GLU A 17 1.43 -15.05 -0.88
CA GLU A 17 0.75 -14.27 0.16
C GLU A 17 0.04 -13.04 -0.40
N LEU A 18 0.62 -12.40 -1.42
CA LEU A 18 0.03 -11.25 -2.12
C LEU A 18 -1.05 -11.64 -3.13
N GLY A 19 -1.27 -12.94 -3.36
CA GLY A 19 -2.24 -13.42 -4.34
C GLY A 19 -1.77 -13.33 -5.81
N MET A 20 -0.46 -13.26 -6.04
CA MET A 20 0.16 -13.23 -7.37
C MET A 20 0.11 -14.65 -7.96
N LYS A 21 -0.92 -14.94 -8.75
CA LYS A 21 -1.21 -16.28 -9.26
C LYS A 21 -0.42 -16.64 -10.53
N ASP A 22 0.00 -15.63 -11.27
CA ASP A 22 0.68 -15.77 -12.56
C ASP A 22 2.15 -15.30 -12.44
N THR A 23 2.80 -15.63 -11.32
CA THR A 23 4.18 -15.24 -11.04
C THR A 23 4.99 -16.40 -10.49
N ASN A 24 6.17 -16.62 -11.08
CA ASN A 24 7.19 -17.49 -10.54
C ASN A 24 8.58 -16.87 -10.68
N PHE A 25 9.26 -16.69 -9.57
CA PHE A 25 10.63 -16.21 -9.53
C PHE A 25 11.61 -17.39 -9.54
N VAL A 26 12.63 -17.34 -10.39
CA VAL A 26 13.72 -18.33 -10.47
C VAL A 26 15.06 -17.70 -10.11
N ASN A 27 15.19 -16.39 -10.26
CA ASN A 27 16.37 -15.62 -9.87
C ASN A 27 15.99 -14.30 -9.21
N THR A 28 16.99 -13.60 -8.66
CA THR A 28 16.83 -12.34 -7.94
C THR A 28 17.05 -11.10 -8.80
N ASN A 29 17.54 -11.25 -10.02
CA ASN A 29 17.99 -10.15 -10.87
C ASN A 29 17.06 -9.88 -12.07
N GLY A 30 16.11 -10.79 -12.36
CA GLY A 30 15.15 -10.63 -13.46
C GLY A 30 15.71 -10.93 -14.85
N LEU A 31 16.87 -11.60 -14.93
CA LEU A 31 17.38 -12.06 -16.22
C LEU A 31 16.57 -13.25 -16.74
N PRO A 32 16.40 -13.38 -18.06
CA PRO A 32 15.63 -14.45 -18.66
C PRO A 32 16.18 -15.83 -18.30
N VAL A 33 15.30 -16.69 -17.81
CA VAL A 33 15.51 -18.09 -17.55
C VAL A 33 14.17 -18.81 -17.63
N ASP A 34 14.17 -20.08 -17.97
CA ASP A 34 12.96 -20.89 -18.05
C ASP A 34 12.15 -20.81 -16.74
N ASN A 35 10.83 -20.73 -16.88
CA ASN A 35 9.89 -20.61 -15.77
C ASN A 35 10.00 -19.32 -14.92
N HIS A 36 10.71 -18.30 -15.37
CA HIS A 36 10.72 -16.97 -14.73
C HIS A 36 9.70 -16.05 -15.42
N TYR A 37 8.53 -15.90 -14.84
CA TYR A 37 7.42 -15.16 -15.45
C TYR A 37 6.59 -14.38 -14.42
N THR A 38 5.83 -13.42 -14.92
CA THR A 38 4.85 -12.65 -14.16
C THR A 38 3.78 -12.09 -15.08
N SER A 39 2.71 -11.52 -14.51
CA SER A 39 1.67 -10.78 -15.22
C SER A 39 1.65 -9.31 -14.83
N ALA A 40 1.00 -8.46 -15.65
CA ALA A 40 0.83 -7.05 -15.33
C ALA A 40 0.01 -6.87 -14.05
N TYR A 41 -0.97 -7.72 -13.80
CA TYR A 41 -1.77 -7.70 -12.59
C TYR A 41 -0.93 -8.02 -11.35
N ASP A 42 -0.11 -9.04 -11.41
CA ASP A 42 0.74 -9.45 -10.30
C ASP A 42 1.81 -8.39 -9.98
N ILE A 43 2.39 -7.78 -11.01
CA ILE A 43 3.30 -6.64 -10.82
C ILE A 43 2.57 -5.46 -10.16
N ALA A 44 1.30 -5.22 -10.47
CA ALA A 44 0.52 -4.18 -9.80
C ALA A 44 0.28 -4.52 -8.32
N LEU A 45 -0.01 -5.80 -7.97
CA LEU A 45 -0.14 -6.26 -6.58
C LEU A 45 1.16 -6.05 -5.81
N MET A 46 2.29 -6.48 -6.37
CA MET A 46 3.60 -6.30 -5.76
C MET A 46 3.95 -4.82 -5.59
N SER A 47 3.65 -4.00 -6.60
CA SER A 47 3.89 -2.55 -6.53
C SER A 47 3.02 -1.87 -5.47
N LYS A 48 1.76 -2.29 -5.33
CA LYS A 48 0.85 -1.82 -4.28
C LYS A 48 1.43 -2.11 -2.90
N GLU A 49 1.93 -3.32 -2.67
CA GLU A 49 2.58 -3.68 -1.41
C GLU A 49 3.83 -2.84 -1.16
N LEU A 50 4.72 -2.74 -2.15
CA LEU A 50 5.95 -1.96 -2.05
C LEU A 50 5.68 -0.51 -1.63
N LEU A 51 4.64 0.11 -2.18
CA LEU A 51 4.27 1.50 -1.92
C LEU A 51 3.73 1.74 -0.49
N THR A 52 3.39 0.69 0.26
CA THR A 52 3.04 0.80 1.69
C THR A 52 4.27 1.06 2.57
N HIS A 53 5.47 0.72 2.10
CA HIS A 53 6.71 0.84 2.84
C HIS A 53 7.30 2.26 2.71
N LYS A 54 6.99 3.15 3.65
CA LYS A 54 7.38 4.57 3.62
C LYS A 54 8.88 4.81 3.39
N LYS A 55 9.75 3.92 3.89
CA LYS A 55 11.21 4.06 3.74
C LYS A 55 11.68 3.98 2.27
N ILE A 56 10.96 3.22 1.42
CA ILE A 56 11.35 3.04 0.01
C ILE A 56 10.94 4.25 -0.85
N SER A 57 9.90 4.99 -0.45
CA SER A 57 9.33 6.09 -1.23
C SER A 57 10.36 7.11 -1.67
N LYS A 58 11.31 7.46 -0.79
CA LYS A 58 12.40 8.37 -1.11
C LYS A 58 13.20 7.89 -2.34
N TYR A 59 13.54 6.61 -2.37
CA TYR A 59 14.34 6.04 -3.46
C TYR A 59 13.55 5.89 -4.77
N LEU A 60 12.26 5.65 -4.68
CA LEU A 60 11.39 5.54 -5.85
C LEU A 60 11.20 6.90 -6.55
N THR A 61 11.24 8.00 -5.80
CA THR A 61 10.97 9.36 -6.29
C THR A 61 12.19 10.24 -6.49
N THR A 62 13.37 9.81 -6.02
CA THR A 62 14.62 10.54 -6.29
C THR A 62 14.92 10.50 -7.78
N TRP A 63 15.03 11.68 -8.43
CA TRP A 63 15.35 11.78 -9.86
C TRP A 63 16.83 11.63 -10.14
N MET A 64 17.67 12.35 -9.40
CA MET A 64 19.12 12.33 -9.53
C MET A 64 19.77 12.27 -8.15
N ASP A 65 20.89 11.57 -8.06
CA ASP A 65 21.71 11.47 -6.86
C ASP A 65 23.17 11.25 -7.25
N GLU A 66 24.09 11.36 -6.30
CA GLU A 66 25.52 11.08 -6.48
C GLU A 66 25.94 9.95 -5.55
N VAL A 67 26.74 9.02 -6.06
CA VAL A 67 27.39 8.01 -5.26
C VAL A 67 28.91 8.16 -5.32
N VAL A 68 29.55 8.01 -4.18
CA VAL A 68 31.00 8.02 -4.09
C VAL A 68 31.52 6.59 -4.19
N VAL A 69 32.37 6.32 -5.17
CA VAL A 69 32.84 4.97 -5.46
C VAL A 69 34.37 4.88 -5.48
N GLY A 70 34.85 3.71 -5.08
CA GLY A 70 36.25 3.32 -5.15
C GLY A 70 37.19 4.05 -4.17
N LYS A 71 38.45 3.62 -4.15
CA LYS A 71 39.47 4.20 -3.26
C LYS A 71 39.77 5.68 -3.55
N LYS A 72 39.54 6.12 -4.78
CA LYS A 72 39.76 7.53 -5.20
C LYS A 72 38.58 8.45 -4.88
N GLN A 73 37.54 7.96 -4.18
CA GLN A 73 36.34 8.75 -3.82
C GLN A 73 35.71 9.48 -5.01
N ALA A 74 35.69 8.81 -6.18
CA ALA A 74 35.12 9.39 -7.38
C ALA A 74 33.59 9.53 -7.24
N LYS A 75 33.06 10.73 -7.51
CA LYS A 75 31.64 10.99 -7.54
C LYS A 75 31.04 10.59 -8.87
N ILE A 76 30.05 9.71 -8.85
CA ILE A 76 29.31 9.29 -10.03
C ILE A 76 27.86 9.73 -9.89
N GLY A 77 27.39 10.57 -10.80
CA GLY A 77 25.97 10.95 -10.90
C GLY A 77 25.14 9.77 -11.39
N ILE A 78 24.05 9.49 -10.71
CA ILE A 78 23.06 8.49 -11.10
C ILE A 78 21.71 9.16 -11.33
N SER A 79 20.92 8.63 -12.27
CA SER A 79 19.58 9.13 -12.54
C SER A 79 18.56 8.00 -12.54
N ASN A 80 17.34 8.32 -12.12
CA ASN A 80 16.24 7.37 -12.13
C ASN A 80 15.89 7.00 -13.58
N THR A 81 15.82 5.72 -13.87
CA THR A 81 15.41 5.24 -15.19
C THR A 81 13.92 5.44 -15.46
N ASN A 82 13.11 5.64 -14.42
CA ASN A 82 11.70 5.99 -14.55
C ASN A 82 11.52 7.50 -14.78
N LYS A 83 11.47 7.90 -16.04
CA LYS A 83 11.32 9.32 -16.43
C LYS A 83 10.02 9.97 -15.93
N LEU A 84 8.98 9.21 -15.59
CA LEU A 84 7.74 9.76 -15.04
C LEU A 84 7.95 10.45 -13.70
N VAL A 85 8.94 10.02 -12.91
CA VAL A 85 9.29 10.67 -11.63
C VAL A 85 9.61 12.16 -11.83
N LYS A 86 10.20 12.54 -12.95
CA LYS A 86 10.52 13.93 -13.28
C LYS A 86 9.38 14.65 -14.03
N HIS A 87 8.66 13.95 -14.90
CA HIS A 87 7.82 14.60 -15.92
C HIS A 87 6.31 14.37 -15.72
N TYR A 88 5.89 13.50 -14.81
CA TYR A 88 4.49 13.20 -14.59
C TYR A 88 4.05 13.68 -13.18
N GLU A 89 3.07 14.58 -13.17
CA GLU A 89 2.58 15.16 -11.91
C GLU A 89 2.04 14.09 -10.96
N GLY A 90 2.53 14.13 -9.71
CA GLY A 90 2.14 13.20 -8.66
C GLY A 90 2.81 11.82 -8.75
N ALA A 91 3.81 11.62 -9.63
CA ALA A 91 4.50 10.33 -9.75
C ALA A 91 5.15 9.90 -8.43
N THR A 92 4.91 8.65 -8.03
CA THR A 92 5.43 8.03 -6.79
C THR A 92 6.34 6.82 -7.04
N GLY A 93 6.65 6.52 -8.28
CA GLY A 93 7.56 5.44 -8.68
C GLY A 93 7.01 4.70 -9.91
N VAL A 94 7.36 3.44 -10.13
CA VAL A 94 8.00 2.45 -9.28
C VAL A 94 9.33 1.98 -9.91
N LYS A 95 9.27 1.16 -10.99
CA LYS A 95 10.48 0.56 -11.58
C LYS A 95 10.32 0.26 -13.05
N THR A 96 11.41 0.50 -13.81
CA THR A 96 11.56 0.06 -15.19
C THR A 96 12.28 -1.27 -15.27
N GLY A 97 12.00 -2.04 -16.32
CA GLY A 97 12.76 -3.26 -16.66
C GLY A 97 12.99 -3.33 -18.16
N PHE A 98 14.00 -4.06 -18.56
CA PHE A 98 14.29 -4.39 -19.94
C PHE A 98 15.10 -5.68 -20.06
N THR A 99 14.65 -6.59 -20.89
CA THR A 99 15.45 -7.69 -21.47
C THR A 99 15.04 -7.82 -22.94
N GLN A 100 15.83 -8.52 -23.76
CA GLN A 100 15.46 -8.74 -25.16
C GLN A 100 14.12 -9.50 -25.30
N GLN A 101 13.87 -10.44 -24.40
CA GLN A 101 12.61 -11.24 -24.39
C GLN A 101 11.43 -10.43 -23.87
N ALA A 102 11.57 -9.80 -22.71
CA ALA A 102 10.49 -9.05 -22.07
C ALA A 102 10.30 -7.66 -22.65
N LYS A 103 11.22 -7.19 -23.53
CA LYS A 103 11.25 -5.82 -24.07
C LYS A 103 11.19 -4.76 -22.96
N TYR A 104 10.59 -3.63 -23.22
CA TYR A 104 10.53 -2.51 -22.28
C TYR A 104 9.32 -2.63 -21.35
N CYS A 105 9.58 -2.77 -20.05
CA CYS A 105 8.55 -2.90 -19.01
C CYS A 105 8.60 -1.71 -18.05
N LEU A 106 7.46 -1.37 -17.47
CA LEU A 106 7.33 -0.30 -16.48
C LEU A 106 6.18 -0.60 -15.55
N SER A 107 6.45 -0.59 -14.25
CA SER A 107 5.44 -0.31 -13.25
C SER A 107 5.55 1.17 -12.87
N ALA A 108 4.48 1.92 -13.06
CA ALA A 108 4.37 3.32 -12.73
C ALA A 108 3.28 3.55 -11.70
N SER A 109 3.46 4.55 -10.82
CA SER A 109 2.42 4.97 -9.89
C SER A 109 2.40 6.47 -9.72
N ALA A 110 1.21 7.00 -9.41
CA ALA A 110 1.01 8.41 -9.12
C ALA A 110 -0.15 8.64 -8.16
N ILE A 111 -0.08 9.74 -7.41
CA ILE A 111 -1.14 10.19 -6.51
C ILE A 111 -1.61 11.57 -6.95
N ARG A 112 -2.94 11.74 -7.10
CA ARG A 112 -3.61 13.04 -7.27
C ARG A 112 -4.91 13.05 -6.48
N ASN A 113 -5.17 14.11 -5.74
CA ASN A 113 -6.43 14.27 -4.98
C ASN A 113 -6.80 13.03 -4.15
N ASN A 114 -5.86 12.48 -3.38
CA ASN A 114 -5.99 11.24 -2.59
C ASN A 114 -6.25 9.96 -3.40
N THR A 115 -6.29 10.02 -4.71
CA THR A 115 -6.39 8.83 -5.58
C THR A 115 -5.00 8.36 -5.94
N HIS A 116 -4.63 7.15 -5.53
CA HIS A 116 -3.36 6.50 -5.85
C HIS A 116 -3.59 5.43 -6.91
N LEU A 117 -2.96 5.60 -8.07
CA LEU A 117 -3.09 4.67 -9.19
C LEU A 117 -1.75 4.03 -9.52
N ILE A 118 -1.82 2.79 -9.99
CA ILE A 118 -0.69 2.03 -10.50
C ILE A 118 -1.02 1.63 -11.94
N ALA A 119 -0.08 1.88 -12.85
CA ALA A 119 -0.16 1.45 -14.24
C ALA A 119 1.04 0.54 -14.54
N VAL A 120 0.77 -0.63 -15.10
CA VAL A 120 1.81 -1.58 -15.50
C VAL A 120 1.75 -1.79 -17.01
N THR A 121 2.89 -1.57 -17.67
CA THR A 121 3.07 -1.85 -19.09
C THR A 121 4.18 -2.88 -19.25
N LEU A 122 3.89 -3.94 -19.97
CA LEU A 122 4.84 -5.02 -20.24
C LEU A 122 5.02 -5.15 -21.75
N CYS A 123 6.21 -5.58 -22.16
CA CYS A 123 6.53 -5.92 -23.55
C CYS A 123 6.33 -4.77 -24.56
N ALA A 124 6.52 -3.51 -24.15
CA ALA A 124 6.52 -2.39 -25.08
C ALA A 124 7.73 -2.48 -26.03
N GLU A 125 7.54 -2.13 -27.29
CA GLU A 125 8.59 -2.26 -28.31
C GLU A 125 9.76 -1.31 -28.08
N THR A 126 9.50 -0.12 -27.54
CA THR A 126 10.52 0.89 -27.26
C THR A 126 10.33 1.54 -25.89
N SER A 127 11.42 2.13 -25.38
CA SER A 127 11.36 2.88 -24.13
C SER A 127 10.34 4.05 -24.16
N PRO A 128 10.24 4.88 -25.22
CA PRO A 128 9.20 5.90 -25.29
C PRO A 128 7.77 5.35 -25.23
N ILE A 129 7.49 4.22 -25.88
CA ILE A 129 6.15 3.60 -25.92
C ILE A 129 5.73 3.20 -24.51
N ARG A 130 6.56 2.51 -23.70
CA ARG A 130 6.18 2.14 -22.33
C ARG A 130 5.79 3.33 -21.46
N PHE A 131 6.48 4.48 -21.62
CA PHE A 131 6.13 5.70 -20.88
C PHE A 131 4.84 6.34 -21.39
N LYS A 132 4.63 6.37 -22.71
CA LYS A 132 3.39 6.84 -23.32
C LYS A 132 2.19 6.03 -22.83
N ASP A 133 2.30 4.70 -22.87
CA ASP A 133 1.23 3.80 -22.47
C ASP A 133 0.91 3.92 -20.97
N ALA A 134 1.94 3.93 -20.12
CA ALA A 134 1.74 4.13 -18.68
C ALA A 134 1.11 5.50 -18.37
N THR A 135 1.53 6.56 -19.07
CA THR A 135 0.93 7.89 -18.95
C THR A 135 -0.53 7.89 -19.37
N SER A 136 -0.86 7.24 -20.50
CA SER A 136 -2.24 7.13 -20.98
C SER A 136 -3.14 6.38 -19.99
N LEU A 137 -2.65 5.29 -19.41
CA LEU A 137 -3.37 4.52 -18.38
C LEU A 137 -3.61 5.34 -17.11
N LEU A 138 -2.59 6.04 -16.61
CA LEU A 138 -2.72 6.91 -15.43
C LEU A 138 -3.69 8.06 -15.71
N ASN A 139 -3.59 8.71 -16.87
CA ASN A 139 -4.50 9.79 -17.28
C ASN A 139 -5.94 9.28 -17.38
N TYR A 140 -6.17 8.13 -17.99
CA TYR A 140 -7.48 7.48 -18.04
C TYR A 140 -8.02 7.23 -16.61
N GLY A 141 -7.18 6.71 -15.75
CA GLY A 141 -7.56 6.45 -14.35
C GLY A 141 -7.96 7.73 -13.62
N PHE A 142 -7.13 8.77 -13.66
CA PHE A 142 -7.44 10.05 -13.01
C PHE A 142 -8.59 10.83 -13.67
N ALA A 143 -8.84 10.64 -14.96
CA ALA A 143 -9.99 11.25 -15.63
C ALA A 143 -11.30 10.61 -15.18
N ASN A 144 -11.33 9.29 -14.99
CA ASN A 144 -12.56 8.53 -14.80
C ASN A 144 -12.84 8.10 -13.35
N TYR A 145 -11.84 8.12 -12.46
CA TYR A 145 -11.97 7.61 -11.11
C TYR A 145 -11.57 8.65 -10.07
N GLU A 146 -12.16 8.56 -8.89
CA GLU A 146 -11.81 9.32 -7.71
C GLU A 146 -11.86 8.45 -6.44
N SER A 147 -11.04 8.78 -5.44
CA SER A 147 -11.10 8.15 -4.13
C SER A 147 -11.95 9.00 -3.19
N VAL A 148 -13.01 8.42 -2.65
CA VAL A 148 -13.84 9.03 -1.62
C VAL A 148 -13.32 8.61 -0.25
N LYS A 149 -12.85 9.58 0.54
CA LYS A 149 -12.40 9.34 1.91
C LYS A 149 -13.60 8.99 2.79
N ILE A 150 -13.51 7.90 3.53
CA ILE A 150 -14.52 7.42 4.47
C ILE A 150 -14.13 7.75 5.91
N CYS A 151 -12.87 7.49 6.28
CA CYS A 151 -12.28 7.91 7.55
C CYS A 151 -10.76 8.00 7.44
N GLY A 152 -10.16 8.82 8.29
CA GLY A 152 -8.72 8.98 8.40
C GLY A 152 -8.10 8.05 9.45
N ALA A 153 -6.80 7.75 9.31
CA ALA A 153 -6.03 7.11 10.37
C ALA A 153 -6.10 7.92 11.67
N ASN A 154 -6.29 7.24 12.80
CA ASN A 154 -6.51 7.83 14.11
C ASN A 154 -7.81 8.67 14.24
N GLU A 155 -8.67 8.67 13.26
CA GLU A 155 -10.00 9.28 13.37
C GLU A 155 -10.89 8.43 14.29
N LYS A 156 -11.58 9.09 15.23
CA LYS A 156 -12.53 8.43 16.13
C LYS A 156 -13.67 7.79 15.33
N VAL A 157 -13.90 6.50 15.58
CA VAL A 157 -14.96 5.73 14.89
C VAL A 157 -16.01 5.16 15.84
N ALA A 158 -15.67 4.99 17.12
CA ALA A 158 -16.58 4.51 18.15
C ALA A 158 -16.14 4.95 19.53
N THR A 159 -17.04 4.87 20.50
CA THR A 159 -16.72 4.93 21.93
C THR A 159 -17.24 3.65 22.58
N VAL A 160 -16.40 2.99 23.37
CA VAL A 160 -16.76 1.76 24.11
C VAL A 160 -16.68 2.02 25.59
N LYS A 161 -17.71 1.54 26.33
CA LYS A 161 -17.74 1.61 27.78
C LYS A 161 -17.06 0.39 28.40
N PHE A 162 -16.12 0.63 29.30
CA PHE A 162 -15.43 -0.38 30.10
C PHE A 162 -15.76 -0.19 31.60
N GLU A 163 -16.76 -0.88 32.11
CA GLU A 163 -17.24 -0.73 33.48
C GLU A 163 -16.14 -0.87 34.57
N LYS A 164 -15.12 -1.70 34.30
CA LYS A 164 -14.00 -1.93 35.20
C LYS A 164 -12.69 -1.25 34.72
N GLY A 165 -12.79 -0.34 33.76
CA GLY A 165 -11.64 0.39 33.24
C GLY A 165 -11.26 1.57 34.14
N GLU A 166 -10.01 1.99 34.11
CA GLU A 166 -9.55 3.23 34.74
C GLU A 166 -10.29 4.46 34.19
N LYS A 167 -10.58 4.45 32.88
CA LYS A 167 -11.53 5.33 32.20
C LYS A 167 -12.72 4.48 31.76
N GLU A 168 -13.94 4.99 31.99
CA GLU A 168 -15.15 4.27 31.57
C GLU A 168 -15.39 4.31 30.08
N ASN A 169 -15.23 5.46 29.47
CA ASN A 169 -15.46 5.67 28.05
C ASN A 169 -14.13 5.82 27.33
N ILE A 170 -13.88 4.93 26.39
CA ILE A 170 -12.66 4.90 25.59
C ILE A 170 -13.03 5.13 24.13
N ASP A 171 -12.39 6.12 23.53
CA ASP A 171 -12.53 6.37 22.10
C ASP A 171 -11.65 5.41 21.33
N LEU A 172 -12.24 4.69 20.40
CA LEU A 172 -11.58 3.81 19.47
C LEU A 172 -11.42 4.50 18.13
N VAL A 173 -10.30 4.27 17.47
CA VAL A 173 -9.90 4.96 16.26
C VAL A 173 -9.65 4.01 15.09
N ALA A 174 -9.77 4.51 13.87
CA ALA A 174 -9.38 3.78 12.69
C ALA A 174 -7.86 3.60 12.65
N LYS A 175 -7.40 2.39 12.37
CA LYS A 175 -5.96 2.07 12.30
C LYS A 175 -5.27 2.74 11.09
N ASN A 176 -5.96 2.76 9.96
CA ASN A 176 -5.46 3.30 8.69
C ASN A 176 -6.51 4.19 8.03
N ASP A 177 -6.06 5.03 7.09
CA ASP A 177 -6.97 5.71 6.18
C ASP A 177 -7.81 4.68 5.42
N LEU A 178 -9.10 4.96 5.28
CA LEU A 178 -10.03 4.19 4.48
C LEU A 178 -10.65 5.08 3.43
N SER A 179 -10.39 4.77 2.17
CA SER A 179 -10.99 5.42 1.02
C SER A 179 -11.54 4.37 0.05
N VAL A 180 -12.59 4.71 -0.67
CA VAL A 180 -13.21 3.85 -1.67
C VAL A 180 -13.02 4.48 -3.04
N LEU A 181 -12.49 3.70 -3.99
CA LEU A 181 -12.35 4.12 -5.38
C LEU A 181 -13.69 3.96 -6.10
N ILE A 182 -14.15 5.02 -6.77
CA ILE A 182 -15.38 5.03 -7.57
C ILE A 182 -15.15 5.69 -8.93
N LYS A 183 -16.03 5.45 -9.87
CA LYS A 183 -16.11 6.27 -11.08
C LYS A 183 -16.59 7.68 -10.73
N LYS A 184 -16.01 8.69 -11.36
CA LYS A 184 -16.50 10.07 -11.22
C LYS A 184 -17.93 10.18 -11.71
N GLY A 185 -18.76 10.85 -10.91
CA GLY A 185 -20.20 10.97 -11.18
C GLY A 185 -21.07 9.86 -10.59
N ASP A 186 -20.47 8.79 -10.07
CA ASP A 186 -21.21 7.77 -9.33
C ASP A 186 -21.78 8.33 -8.02
N LYS A 187 -22.92 7.78 -7.58
CA LYS A 187 -23.48 8.12 -6.26
C LYS A 187 -22.54 7.70 -5.13
N LYS A 188 -22.36 8.60 -4.17
CA LYS A 188 -21.52 8.39 -2.96
C LYS A 188 -22.35 7.84 -1.79
N ASP A 189 -23.19 6.85 -2.06
CA ASP A 189 -24.11 6.23 -1.11
C ASP A 189 -23.44 5.07 -0.35
N PHE A 190 -22.53 5.40 0.53
CA PHE A 190 -21.82 4.41 1.34
C PHE A 190 -22.51 4.19 2.68
N LYS A 191 -22.69 2.93 3.07
CA LYS A 191 -23.12 2.52 4.42
C LYS A 191 -21.90 2.10 5.22
N LYS A 192 -21.58 2.85 6.28
CA LYS A 192 -20.51 2.53 7.23
C LYS A 192 -21.08 1.65 8.35
N LYS A 193 -20.48 0.50 8.58
CA LYS A 193 -20.79 -0.41 9.68
C LYS A 193 -19.57 -0.55 10.59
N VAL A 194 -19.77 -0.30 11.88
CA VAL A 194 -18.74 -0.45 12.90
C VAL A 194 -19.01 -1.73 13.68
N GLU A 195 -18.08 -2.66 13.66
CA GLU A 195 -18.17 -3.94 14.37
C GLU A 195 -17.07 -3.98 15.43
N ILE A 196 -17.45 -4.00 16.71
CA ILE A 196 -16.52 -4.11 17.83
C ILE A 196 -16.52 -5.56 18.32
N LYS A 197 -15.36 -6.09 18.66
CA LYS A 197 -15.22 -7.41 19.30
C LYS A 197 -15.97 -7.44 20.62
N GLN A 198 -16.70 -8.51 20.85
CA GLN A 198 -17.32 -8.80 22.15
C GLN A 198 -16.26 -9.34 23.14
N ASP A 199 -16.57 -9.29 24.44
CA ASP A 199 -15.74 -9.87 25.51
C ASP A 199 -14.31 -9.30 25.63
N LEU A 200 -14.17 -7.98 25.45
CA LEU A 200 -12.89 -7.29 25.66
C LEU A 200 -12.47 -7.34 27.12
N LYS A 201 -11.37 -8.03 27.43
CA LYS A 201 -10.85 -8.20 28.79
C LYS A 201 -9.71 -7.23 29.07
N LEU A 202 -9.81 -6.47 30.16
CA LEU A 202 -8.77 -5.56 30.63
C LEU A 202 -7.63 -6.32 31.35
N PRO A 203 -6.37 -5.84 31.28
CA PRO A 203 -5.91 -4.65 30.56
C PRO A 203 -5.73 -4.90 29.05
N ILE A 204 -5.89 -3.84 28.24
CA ILE A 204 -5.68 -3.89 26.78
C ILE A 204 -4.56 -2.92 26.43
N LYS A 205 -3.54 -3.41 25.74
CA LYS A 205 -2.42 -2.57 25.30
C LYS A 205 -2.78 -1.68 24.13
N LYS A 206 -2.12 -0.52 24.05
CA LYS A 206 -2.21 0.39 22.91
C LYS A 206 -2.01 -0.33 21.57
N ASN A 207 -2.73 0.10 20.53
CA ASN A 207 -2.71 -0.48 19.18
C ASN A 207 -3.26 -1.92 19.07
N THR A 208 -4.01 -2.39 20.07
CA THR A 208 -4.71 -3.68 19.98
C THR A 208 -5.90 -3.56 19.03
N GLU A 209 -6.08 -4.54 18.16
CA GLU A 209 -7.21 -4.59 17.22
C GLU A 209 -8.50 -5.02 17.94
N LEU A 210 -9.42 -4.08 18.11
CA LEU A 210 -10.66 -4.22 18.88
C LEU A 210 -11.92 -4.33 18.01
N GLY A 211 -11.79 -4.17 16.70
CA GLY A 211 -12.90 -4.23 15.78
C GLY A 211 -12.52 -3.93 14.35
N VAL A 212 -13.54 -3.67 13.54
CA VAL A 212 -13.40 -3.32 12.12
C VAL A 212 -14.47 -2.30 11.72
N VAL A 213 -14.09 -1.33 10.90
CA VAL A 213 -14.99 -0.49 10.14
C VAL A 213 -15.15 -1.12 8.76
N LYS A 214 -16.36 -1.46 8.37
CA LYS A 214 -16.71 -1.95 7.04
C LYS A 214 -17.53 -0.92 6.30
N VAL A 215 -17.29 -0.80 5.01
CA VAL A 215 -18.00 0.12 4.12
C VAL A 215 -18.65 -0.66 3.01
N TYR A 216 -19.93 -0.47 2.84
CA TYR A 216 -20.74 -1.14 1.84
C TYR A 216 -21.27 -0.15 0.82
N ARG A 217 -21.36 -0.60 -0.43
CA ARG A 217 -22.12 0.05 -1.50
C ARG A 217 -23.24 -0.91 -1.91
N GLY A 218 -24.47 -0.60 -1.51
CA GLY A 218 -25.54 -1.60 -1.50
C GLY A 218 -25.20 -2.74 -0.54
N GLU A 219 -25.09 -3.95 -1.07
CA GLU A 219 -24.69 -5.16 -0.32
C GLU A 219 -23.20 -5.52 -0.47
N GLU A 220 -22.50 -4.88 -1.39
CA GLU A 220 -21.08 -5.15 -1.68
C GLU A 220 -20.18 -4.51 -0.63
N LEU A 221 -19.26 -5.27 -0.04
CA LEU A 221 -18.18 -4.76 0.80
C LEU A 221 -17.10 -4.12 -0.09
N VAL A 222 -17.00 -2.78 -0.06
CA VAL A 222 -16.07 -2.02 -0.90
C VAL A 222 -14.83 -1.53 -0.16
N GLY A 223 -14.77 -1.70 1.15
CA GLY A 223 -13.57 -1.38 1.92
C GLY A 223 -13.71 -1.68 3.41
N GLU A 224 -12.58 -1.87 4.07
CA GLU A 224 -12.52 -2.03 5.52
C GLU A 224 -11.22 -1.50 6.13
N THR A 225 -11.27 -1.11 7.39
CA THR A 225 -10.08 -0.80 8.20
C THR A 225 -10.28 -1.31 9.62
N LYS A 226 -9.19 -1.72 10.26
CA LYS A 226 -9.21 -2.17 11.65
C LYS A 226 -9.47 -1.00 12.59
N ILE A 227 -10.07 -1.30 13.73
CA ILE A 227 -10.29 -0.37 14.83
C ILE A 227 -9.31 -0.72 15.93
N ILE A 228 -8.63 0.29 16.46
CA ILE A 228 -7.64 0.15 17.53
C ILE A 228 -7.92 1.15 18.66
N ASN A 229 -7.32 0.88 19.81
CA ASN A 229 -7.16 1.86 20.89
C ASN A 229 -5.85 2.65 20.69
N ASN A 230 -5.87 3.94 20.98
CA ASN A 230 -4.71 4.85 20.87
C ASN A 230 -3.93 5.02 22.18
N GLU A 231 -4.40 4.42 23.28
CA GLU A 231 -3.77 4.42 24.61
C GLU A 231 -3.97 3.06 25.28
N ASP A 232 -3.17 2.77 26.32
CA ASP A 232 -3.39 1.57 27.16
C ASP A 232 -4.72 1.72 27.91
N ILE A 233 -5.49 0.63 27.99
CA ILE A 233 -6.76 0.58 28.74
C ILE A 233 -6.53 -0.31 29.97
N ASN A 234 -6.33 0.32 31.11
CA ASN A 234 -6.05 -0.38 32.36
C ASN A 234 -7.32 -0.65 33.17
N LYS A 235 -7.22 -1.61 34.11
CA LYS A 235 -8.27 -1.81 35.12
C LYS A 235 -8.23 -0.68 36.14
N ALA A 236 -9.40 -0.23 36.58
CA ALA A 236 -9.52 0.66 37.72
C ALA A 236 -8.99 -0.02 38.99
N SER A 237 -8.30 0.73 39.84
CA SER A 237 -7.97 0.27 41.20
C SER A 237 -9.24 0.20 42.06
N TYR A 238 -9.18 -0.56 43.17
CA TYR A 238 -10.30 -0.67 44.09
C TYR A 238 -10.77 0.71 44.63
N LEU A 239 -9.83 1.60 44.92
CA LEU A 239 -10.15 2.97 45.37
C LEU A 239 -10.81 3.82 44.28
N GLN A 240 -10.44 3.66 43.00
CA GLN A 240 -11.08 4.33 41.89
C GLN A 240 -12.51 3.82 41.66
N MET A 241 -12.76 2.53 41.88
CA MET A 241 -14.12 1.96 41.78
C MET A 241 -15.06 2.41 42.91
N LEU A 242 -14.52 2.63 44.12
CA LEU A 242 -15.32 3.14 45.26
C LEU A 242 -15.68 4.64 45.14
N ARG A 243 -14.95 5.41 44.32
CA ARG A 243 -15.20 6.84 44.14
C ARG A 243 -16.17 7.15 42.97
N ARG A 244 -16.65 6.14 42.28
CA ARG A 244 -17.67 6.21 41.23
C ARG A 244 -19.06 5.92 41.77
#